data_d39eca945425e25966bca5214e188a2e
#
_entry.id   d39eca945425e25966bca5214e188a2e
#
_cell.length_a   1.000
_cell.length_b   1.000
_cell.length_c   1.000
_cell.angle_alpha   90.00
_cell.angle_beta   90.00
_cell.angle_gamma   90.00
#
_symmetry.space_group_name_H-M   'P 1'
#
loop_
_entity.id
_entity.type
_entity.pdbx_description
1 polymer ?
#
loop_
_entity_poly.entity_id
_entity_poly.type
_entity_poly.pdbx_seq_one_letter_code
_entity_poly.pdbx_strand_id
1 'polypeptide(L)'
;MRTRIFGLENEYGLIFSPNGRIYLPMEKVLGYIFEGLIPNSWPSNAFLINGARFYQDTGCHPEYSTPECDNITDLVIHDKAGERLLEACLPAAEERLREEGLSGEIYIFKNNTDSLGNTYGCHENFLMRRDVDFWSSKKVYPPKRLLIHYE
;
A
#
# COMPACT_ATOMS: atom_id res chain seq x y z
N MET A 1 27.80 14.41 -0.90
CA MET A 1 26.46 14.32 -1.50
C MET A 1 25.46 14.64 -0.40
N ARG A 2 24.53 15.55 -0.58
CA ARG A 2 23.45 15.73 0.39
C ARG A 2 22.50 14.57 0.19
N THR A 3 22.22 13.81 1.24
CA THR A 3 21.21 12.76 1.27
C THR A 3 19.86 13.37 0.97
N ARG A 4 19.09 12.78 0.08
CA ARG A 4 17.69 13.13 -0.16
C ARG A 4 16.82 12.12 0.56
N ILE A 5 15.76 12.59 1.16
CA ILE A 5 14.73 11.73 1.76
C ILE A 5 13.62 11.53 0.73
N PHE A 6 13.18 10.30 0.59
CA PHE A 6 12.10 9.92 -0.30
C PHE A 6 11.38 8.66 0.21
N GLY A 7 10.19 8.43 -0.28
CA GLY A 7 9.36 7.27 0.04
C GLY A 7 8.40 6.94 -1.10
N LEU A 8 7.78 5.77 -1.01
CA LEU A 8 6.75 5.29 -1.91
C LEU A 8 5.47 4.97 -1.16
N GLU A 9 4.33 5.22 -1.80
CA GLU A 9 3.02 4.72 -1.39
C GLU A 9 2.46 3.88 -2.52
N ASN A 10 2.04 2.67 -2.21
CA ASN A 10 1.45 1.77 -3.19
C ASN A 10 0.06 1.34 -2.73
N GLU A 11 -0.93 1.60 -3.56
CA GLU A 11 -2.26 1.02 -3.44
C GLU A 11 -2.30 -0.37 -4.07
N TYR A 12 -3.07 -1.26 -3.47
CA TYR A 12 -3.29 -2.60 -3.98
C TYR A 12 -4.78 -2.83 -4.27
N GLY A 13 -5.06 -3.54 -5.35
CA GLY A 13 -6.39 -4.09 -5.57
C GLY A 13 -6.62 -5.29 -4.66
N LEU A 14 -7.84 -5.42 -4.15
CA LEU A 14 -8.27 -6.51 -3.27
C LEU A 14 -9.51 -7.18 -3.84
N ILE A 15 -9.47 -8.50 -3.98
CA ILE A 15 -10.61 -9.31 -4.40
C ILE A 15 -10.70 -10.54 -3.50
N PHE A 16 -11.91 -10.85 -3.04
CA PHE A 16 -12.24 -12.15 -2.47
C PHE A 16 -13.04 -12.95 -3.50
N SER A 17 -12.57 -14.15 -3.84
CA SER A 17 -13.23 -15.09 -4.74
C SER A 17 -13.85 -16.21 -3.92
N PRO A 18 -15.15 -16.14 -3.58
CA PRO A 18 -15.80 -17.17 -2.79
C PRO A 18 -16.07 -18.44 -3.58
N ASN A 19 -16.05 -19.58 -2.89
CA ASN A 19 -16.56 -20.86 -3.43
C ASN A 19 -18.09 -20.87 -3.39
N GLY A 20 -18.72 -20.13 -4.31
CA GLY A 20 -20.17 -19.97 -4.40
C GLY A 20 -20.61 -18.53 -4.65
N ARG A 21 -21.95 -18.32 -4.69
CA ARG A 21 -22.52 -16.98 -4.87
C ARG A 21 -22.72 -16.31 -3.51
N ILE A 22 -21.70 -15.68 -2.99
CA ILE A 22 -21.74 -14.94 -1.73
C ILE A 22 -21.28 -13.51 -2.01
N TYR A 23 -22.04 -12.52 -1.54
CA TYR A 23 -21.60 -11.14 -1.50
C TYR A 23 -20.94 -10.87 -0.14
N LEU A 24 -19.72 -10.37 -0.17
CA LEU A 24 -18.99 -9.99 1.02
C LEU A 24 -18.44 -8.57 0.83
N PRO A 25 -18.71 -7.64 1.76
CA PRO A 25 -18.09 -6.32 1.73
C PRO A 25 -16.55 -6.43 1.85
N MET A 26 -15.83 -5.75 0.97
CA MET A 26 -14.36 -5.80 0.96
C MET A 26 -13.74 -5.22 2.24
N GLU A 27 -14.44 -4.31 2.90
CA GLU A 27 -14.05 -3.78 4.21
C GLU A 27 -13.84 -4.88 5.25
N LYS A 28 -14.67 -5.92 5.19
CA LYS A 28 -14.55 -7.07 6.10
C LYS A 28 -13.31 -7.89 5.80
N VAL A 29 -13.04 -8.17 4.53
CA VAL A 29 -11.82 -8.87 4.10
C VAL A 29 -10.58 -8.11 4.52
N LEU A 30 -10.58 -6.81 4.25
CA LEU A 30 -9.47 -5.92 4.62
C LEU A 30 -9.27 -5.87 6.14
N GLY A 31 -10.37 -5.86 6.92
CA GLY A 31 -10.31 -5.93 8.38
C GLY A 31 -9.54 -7.16 8.88
N TYR A 32 -9.78 -8.33 8.31
CA TYR A 32 -9.05 -9.55 8.68
C TYR A 32 -7.58 -9.53 8.26
N ILE A 33 -7.26 -8.89 7.14
CA ILE A 33 -5.86 -8.65 6.76
C ILE A 33 -5.16 -7.77 7.80
N PHE A 34 -5.83 -6.70 8.28
CA PHE A 34 -5.30 -5.84 9.33
C PHE A 34 -5.14 -6.56 10.69
N GLU A 35 -6.05 -7.46 11.05
CA GLU A 35 -5.90 -8.29 12.25
C GLU A 35 -4.62 -9.12 12.21
N GLY A 36 -4.24 -9.61 11.03
CA GLY A 36 -2.98 -10.34 10.83
C GLY A 36 -1.74 -9.48 11.04
N LEU A 37 -1.83 -8.17 10.76
CA LEU A 37 -0.72 -7.22 10.96
C LEU A 37 -0.62 -6.74 12.41
N ILE A 38 -1.75 -6.44 13.04
CA ILE A 38 -1.82 -5.93 14.42
C ILE A 38 -2.95 -6.67 15.16
N PRO A 39 -2.61 -7.73 15.89
CA PRO A 39 -3.59 -8.49 16.65
C PRO A 39 -4.40 -7.60 17.61
N ASN A 40 -5.70 -7.86 17.69
CA ASN A 40 -6.67 -7.15 18.54
C ASN A 40 -6.87 -5.66 18.20
N SER A 41 -6.46 -5.22 17.04
CA SER A 41 -6.84 -3.91 16.55
C SER A 41 -7.71 -4.08 15.29
N TRP A 42 -8.68 -3.18 15.15
CA TRP A 42 -9.42 -2.98 13.91
C TRP A 42 -9.01 -1.63 13.32
N PRO A 43 -7.76 -1.46 12.88
CA PRO A 43 -7.35 -0.16 12.40
C PRO A 43 -7.45 -0.11 10.88
N SER A 44 -8.07 0.91 10.41
CA SER A 44 -7.87 1.38 9.05
C SER A 44 -6.49 2.00 8.82
N ASN A 45 -5.58 1.93 9.82
CA ASN A 45 -4.31 2.64 9.82
C ASN A 45 -3.35 2.10 10.87
N ALA A 46 -2.26 1.49 10.44
CA ALA A 46 -1.25 0.85 11.28
C ALA A 46 0.16 1.36 10.97
N PHE A 47 0.85 1.91 11.97
CA PHE A 47 2.29 2.15 11.88
C PHE A 47 3.05 0.89 12.26
N LEU A 48 4.00 0.51 11.43
CA LEU A 48 4.80 -0.70 11.60
C LEU A 48 6.12 -0.39 12.30
N ILE A 49 6.74 -1.41 12.89
CA ILE A 49 7.99 -1.26 13.67
C ILE A 49 9.16 -0.74 12.80
N ASN A 50 9.11 -0.95 11.50
CA ASN A 50 10.12 -0.46 10.55
C ASN A 50 9.90 1.00 10.13
N GLY A 51 8.89 1.69 10.69
CA GLY A 51 8.54 3.06 10.31
C GLY A 51 7.61 3.17 9.10
N ALA A 52 7.26 2.05 8.46
CA ALA A 52 6.27 2.03 7.40
C ALA A 52 4.85 2.21 7.94
N ARG A 53 3.94 2.53 7.06
CA ARG A 53 2.52 2.65 7.38
C ARG A 53 1.70 1.74 6.46
N PHE A 54 0.76 1.02 7.06
CA PHE A 54 -0.23 0.25 6.34
C PHE A 54 -1.62 0.77 6.67
N TYR A 55 -2.43 1.08 5.68
CA TYR A 55 -3.74 1.69 5.88
C TYR A 55 -4.73 1.37 4.77
N GLN A 56 -6.00 1.67 5.04
CA GLN A 56 -7.06 1.60 4.06
C GLN A 56 -7.20 2.94 3.36
N ASP A 57 -7.08 2.94 2.04
CA ASP A 57 -7.43 4.08 1.21
C ASP A 57 -8.86 3.99 0.65
N THR A 58 -9.28 5.03 -0.07
CA THR A 58 -10.60 5.13 -0.70
C THR A 58 -10.87 3.91 -1.58
N GLY A 59 -12.10 3.35 -1.49
CA GLY A 59 -12.48 2.16 -2.25
C GLY A 59 -12.04 0.84 -1.64
N CYS A 60 -11.65 0.82 -0.37
CA CYS A 60 -11.15 -0.37 0.35
C CYS A 60 -9.86 -0.94 -0.22
N HIS A 61 -9.00 -0.09 -0.73
CA HIS A 61 -7.69 -0.50 -1.18
C HIS A 61 -6.73 -0.55 0.01
N PRO A 62 -6.05 -1.70 0.24
CA PRO A 62 -4.90 -1.71 1.13
C PRO A 62 -3.80 -0.86 0.53
N GLU A 63 -3.24 0.06 1.31
CA GLU A 63 -2.14 0.91 0.90
C GLU A 63 -0.95 0.80 1.85
N TYR A 64 0.24 0.71 1.28
CA TYR A 64 1.48 0.63 2.02
C TYR A 64 2.38 1.81 1.67
N SER A 65 2.69 2.62 2.69
CA SER A 65 3.71 3.66 2.62
C SER A 65 5.02 3.15 3.20
N THR A 66 6.11 3.24 2.45
CA THR A 66 7.44 2.90 2.96
C THR A 66 7.84 3.85 4.09
N PRO A 67 8.79 3.47 4.95
CA PRO A 67 9.47 4.47 5.78
C PRO A 67 10.24 5.45 4.89
N GLU A 68 10.63 6.57 5.49
CA GLU A 68 11.54 7.53 4.88
C GLU A 68 12.89 6.86 4.58
N CYS A 69 13.34 6.96 3.33
CA CYS A 69 14.58 6.36 2.86
C CYS A 69 15.53 7.45 2.34
N ASP A 70 16.82 7.30 2.58
CA ASP A 70 17.86 8.20 2.06
C ASP A 70 18.70 7.58 0.94
N ASN A 71 18.43 6.33 0.59
CA ASN A 71 19.06 5.61 -0.52
C ASN A 71 18.08 4.70 -1.24
N ILE A 72 18.35 4.43 -2.51
CA ILE A 72 17.46 3.67 -3.39
C ILE A 72 17.36 2.18 -3.02
N THR A 73 18.40 1.61 -2.44
CA THR A 73 18.42 0.19 -2.07
C THR A 73 17.42 -0.06 -0.95
N ASP A 74 17.44 0.77 0.09
CA ASP A 74 16.49 0.68 1.21
C ASP A 74 15.06 0.92 0.73
N LEU A 75 14.85 1.89 -0.17
CA LEU A 75 13.53 2.13 -0.75
C LEU A 75 12.97 0.87 -1.42
N VAL A 76 13.76 0.21 -2.26
CA VAL A 76 13.34 -1.02 -2.95
C VAL A 76 13.12 -2.16 -1.96
N ILE A 77 13.96 -2.28 -0.93
CA ILE A 77 13.78 -3.29 0.12
C ILE A 77 12.47 -3.06 0.87
N HIS A 78 12.16 -1.82 1.25
CA HIS A 78 10.94 -1.49 1.97
C HIS A 78 9.69 -1.64 1.09
N ASP A 79 9.75 -1.30 -0.19
CA ASP A 79 8.67 -1.56 -1.14
C ASP A 79 8.35 -3.08 -1.20
N LYS A 80 9.38 -3.90 -1.37
CA LYS A 80 9.21 -5.37 -1.39
C LYS A 80 8.81 -5.95 -0.03
N ALA A 81 9.21 -5.34 1.07
CA ALA A 81 8.75 -5.72 2.40
C ALA A 81 7.24 -5.52 2.57
N GLY A 82 6.67 -4.44 2.03
CA GLY A 82 5.23 -4.21 2.02
C GLY A 82 4.46 -5.31 1.29
N GLU A 83 4.92 -5.72 0.11
CA GLU A 83 4.32 -6.84 -0.64
C GLU A 83 4.34 -8.15 0.18
N ARG A 84 5.48 -8.46 0.81
CA ARG A 84 5.63 -9.66 1.64
C ARG A 84 4.79 -9.65 2.91
N LEU A 85 4.63 -8.50 3.53
CA LEU A 85 3.75 -8.34 4.69
C LEU A 85 2.30 -8.62 4.33
N LEU A 86 1.81 -8.06 3.22
CA LEU A 86 0.47 -8.34 2.73
C LEU A 86 0.27 -9.83 2.43
N GLU A 87 1.18 -10.41 1.64
CA GLU A 87 1.15 -11.83 1.29
C GLU A 87 1.09 -12.73 2.54
N ALA A 88 1.87 -12.39 3.58
CA ALA A 88 1.94 -13.15 4.82
C ALA A 88 0.63 -13.09 5.65
N CYS A 89 -0.19 -12.06 5.49
CA CYS A 89 -1.45 -11.91 6.23
C CYS A 89 -2.62 -12.66 5.59
N LEU A 90 -2.54 -13.03 4.31
CA LEU A 90 -3.66 -13.64 3.59
C LEU A 90 -4.12 -14.97 4.18
N PRO A 91 -3.24 -15.92 4.53
CA PRO A 91 -3.69 -17.21 5.07
C PRO A 91 -4.50 -17.08 6.36
N ALA A 92 -4.12 -16.13 7.25
CA ALA A 92 -4.84 -15.88 8.48
C ALA A 92 -6.21 -15.24 8.21
N ALA A 93 -6.28 -14.30 7.27
CA ALA A 93 -7.53 -13.66 6.86
C ALA A 93 -8.50 -14.66 6.21
N GLU A 94 -8.01 -15.56 5.37
CA GLU A 94 -8.80 -16.64 4.76
C GLU A 94 -9.30 -17.65 5.81
N GLU A 95 -8.50 -17.96 6.83
CA GLU A 95 -8.94 -18.80 7.95
C GLU A 95 -10.08 -18.16 8.73
N ARG A 96 -9.98 -16.86 9.04
CA ARG A 96 -11.06 -16.10 9.70
C ARG A 96 -12.36 -16.12 8.90
N LEU A 97 -12.25 -15.96 7.57
CA LEU A 97 -13.41 -16.08 6.69
C LEU A 97 -14.00 -17.49 6.72
N ARG A 98 -13.16 -18.51 6.73
CA ARG A 98 -13.57 -19.92 6.77
C ARG A 98 -14.28 -20.27 8.08
N GLU A 99 -13.84 -19.74 9.22
CA GLU A 99 -14.50 -19.89 10.52
C GLU A 99 -15.94 -19.34 10.51
N GLU A 100 -16.23 -18.36 9.66
CA GLU A 100 -17.57 -17.80 9.47
C GLU A 100 -18.38 -18.54 8.37
N GLY A 101 -17.86 -19.63 7.84
CA GLY A 101 -18.52 -20.39 6.75
C GLY A 101 -18.31 -19.80 5.36
N LEU A 102 -17.38 -18.85 5.20
CA LEU A 102 -17.05 -18.18 3.95
C LEU A 102 -15.76 -18.77 3.37
N SER A 103 -15.87 -19.82 2.56
CA SER A 103 -14.72 -20.42 1.88
C SER A 103 -14.42 -19.71 0.57
N GLY A 104 -13.15 -19.40 0.31
CA GLY A 104 -12.69 -18.72 -0.89
C GLY A 104 -11.23 -18.35 -0.80
N GLU A 105 -10.75 -17.63 -1.79
CA GLU A 105 -9.37 -17.16 -1.89
C GLU A 105 -9.32 -15.63 -1.97
N ILE A 106 -8.33 -15.03 -1.31
CA ILE A 106 -8.06 -13.60 -1.37
C ILE A 106 -6.96 -13.34 -2.39
N TYR A 107 -7.22 -12.43 -3.32
CA TYR A 107 -6.24 -11.98 -4.30
C TYR A 107 -5.90 -10.52 -4.06
N ILE A 108 -4.61 -10.22 -4.10
CA ILE A 108 -4.06 -8.87 -4.03
C ILE A 108 -3.31 -8.56 -5.32
N PHE A 109 -3.57 -7.39 -5.88
CA PHE A 109 -2.99 -6.96 -7.14
C PHE A 109 -2.22 -5.66 -6.93
N LYS A 110 -1.01 -5.60 -7.48
CA LYS A 110 -0.25 -4.36 -7.63
C LYS A 110 -0.21 -4.01 -9.12
N ASN A 111 -0.98 -3.00 -9.51
CA ASN A 111 -1.08 -2.59 -10.91
C ASN A 111 -1.40 -1.10 -11.00
N ASN A 112 -0.52 -0.34 -11.64
CA ASN A 112 -0.73 1.10 -11.79
C ASN A 112 -1.81 1.44 -12.82
N THR A 113 -2.07 0.57 -13.79
CA THR A 113 -3.11 0.78 -14.82
C THR A 113 -3.53 -0.56 -15.40
N ASP A 114 -4.83 -0.84 -15.40
CA ASP A 114 -5.38 -2.00 -16.09
C ASP A 114 -5.70 -1.71 -17.57
N SER A 115 -6.17 -2.73 -18.29
CA SER A 115 -6.51 -2.61 -19.73
C SER A 115 -7.72 -1.70 -20.01
N LEU A 116 -8.51 -1.37 -19.00
CA LEU A 116 -9.67 -0.47 -19.10
C LEU A 116 -9.34 0.97 -18.69
N GLY A 117 -8.10 1.21 -18.24
CA GLY A 117 -7.65 2.51 -17.80
C GLY A 117 -7.94 2.82 -16.32
N ASN A 118 -8.44 1.83 -15.52
CA ASN A 118 -8.51 1.97 -14.08
C ASN A 118 -7.10 1.99 -13.49
N THR A 119 -6.88 2.77 -12.45
CA THR A 119 -5.56 2.93 -11.83
C THR A 119 -5.62 2.64 -10.35
N TYR A 120 -4.63 1.90 -9.86
CA TYR A 120 -4.23 1.88 -8.46
C TYR A 120 -3.06 2.83 -8.28
N GLY A 121 -3.05 3.59 -7.19
CA GLY A 121 -2.05 4.63 -6.98
C GLY A 121 -0.65 4.07 -6.70
N CYS A 122 0.33 4.76 -7.25
CA CYS A 122 1.70 4.67 -6.79
C CYS A 122 2.23 6.10 -6.67
N HIS A 123 2.44 6.55 -5.44
CA HIS A 123 2.92 7.90 -5.16
C HIS A 123 4.39 7.86 -4.81
N GLU A 124 5.13 8.80 -5.38
CA GLU A 124 6.53 9.03 -5.04
C GLU A 124 6.62 10.31 -4.22
N ASN A 125 7.14 10.21 -2.99
CA ASN A 125 7.31 11.31 -2.06
C ASN A 125 8.78 11.72 -2.02
N PHE A 126 9.08 13.01 -2.21
CA PHE A 126 10.42 13.55 -2.17
C PHE A 126 10.48 14.75 -1.24
N LEU A 127 11.36 14.70 -0.25
CA LEU A 127 11.69 15.86 0.57
C LEU A 127 12.59 16.80 -0.21
N MET A 128 12.15 18.03 -0.40
CA MET A 128 12.88 19.05 -1.15
C MET A 128 13.10 20.29 -0.27
N ARG A 129 14.25 20.94 -0.48
CA ARG A 129 14.52 22.24 0.15
C ARG A 129 13.59 23.30 -0.44
N ARG A 130 13.14 24.24 0.39
CA ARG A 130 12.24 25.35 0.00
C ARG A 130 12.86 26.32 -1.01
N ASP A 131 14.21 26.38 -1.07
CA ASP A 131 14.95 27.23 -2.01
C ASP A 131 15.16 26.59 -3.40
N VAL A 132 14.64 25.38 -3.62
CA VAL A 132 14.71 24.71 -4.92
C VAL A 132 13.53 25.16 -5.78
N ASP A 133 13.82 25.72 -6.94
CA ASP A 133 12.80 25.99 -7.95
C ASP A 133 12.27 24.66 -8.55
N PHE A 134 11.12 24.25 -8.03
CA PHE A 134 10.45 23.03 -8.46
C PHE A 134 10.13 23.03 -9.97
N TRP A 135 9.73 24.18 -10.50
CA TRP A 135 9.31 24.28 -11.89
C TRP A 135 10.47 24.09 -12.87
N SER A 136 11.66 24.55 -12.50
CA SER A 136 12.88 24.30 -13.29
C SER A 136 13.35 22.86 -13.19
N SER A 137 13.03 22.16 -12.08
CA SER A 137 13.35 20.75 -11.85
C SER A 137 12.44 19.79 -12.61
N LYS A 138 11.24 20.23 -13.02
CA LYS A 138 10.27 19.43 -13.81
C LYS A 138 10.79 18.88 -15.13
N LYS A 139 11.89 19.41 -15.65
CA LYS A 139 12.49 18.91 -16.90
C LYS A 139 13.05 17.50 -16.79
N VAL A 140 13.23 16.97 -15.60
CA VAL A 140 13.86 15.67 -15.36
C VAL A 140 12.84 14.54 -15.20
N TYR A 141 11.61 14.84 -14.75
CA TYR A 141 10.56 13.85 -14.56
C TYR A 141 9.21 14.38 -15.03
N PRO A 142 8.56 13.77 -16.02
CA PRO A 142 7.15 14.02 -16.30
C PRO A 142 6.31 13.23 -15.29
N PRO A 143 5.89 13.82 -14.16
CA PRO A 143 5.13 13.05 -13.17
C PRO A 143 3.68 12.95 -13.61
N LYS A 144 3.13 11.75 -13.57
CA LYS A 144 1.68 11.61 -13.56
C LYS A 144 1.10 11.97 -12.19
N ARG A 145 1.83 11.72 -11.08
CA ARG A 145 1.55 12.26 -9.73
C ARG A 145 2.85 12.31 -8.94
N LEU A 146 3.25 13.48 -8.52
CA LEU A 146 4.42 13.71 -7.68
C LEU A 146 3.96 14.49 -6.45
N LEU A 147 4.09 13.91 -5.27
CA LEU A 147 3.92 14.61 -4.00
C LEU A 147 5.25 15.20 -3.56
N ILE A 148 5.26 16.49 -3.28
CA ILE A 148 6.45 17.20 -2.84
C ILE A 148 6.18 17.82 -1.47
N HIS A 149 7.01 17.44 -0.52
CA HIS A 149 7.04 18.03 0.80
C HIS A 149 8.20 19.03 0.89
N TYR A 150 7.94 20.20 1.48
CA TYR A 150 8.94 21.24 1.72
C TYR A 150 9.26 21.34 3.21
N GLU A 151 10.53 21.40 3.54
CA GLU A 151 11.03 21.74 4.89
C GLU A 151 10.79 23.20 5.24
#